data_1eb0c18c303ca0735d25e4752d2c5dd3
#
_entry.id   1eb0c18c303ca0735d25e4752d2c5dd3
#
_cell.length_a   1.000
_cell.length_b   1.000
_cell.length_c   1.000
_cell.angle_alpha   90.00
_cell.angle_beta   90.00
_cell.angle_gamma   90.00
#
_symmetry.space_group_name_H-M   'P 1'
#
loop_
_entity.id
_entity.type
_entity.pdbx_description
1 polymer ?
#
loop_
_entity_poly.entity_id
_entity_poly.type
_entity_poly.pdbx_seq_one_letter_code
_entity_poly.pdbx_strand_id
1 'polypeptide(L)'
;MKILNTQHEIQIALKAHIKKFGHRPEHHLYLYLYDIDPGYDFVYFDFGKDGGIFANNKGKRWYIIDEPLTPPDKRLPLFLKTAKCIFKDAGVKKISLEEWTNDSRQALARVLSPMPYRMVKPSYTLYCPVINLEDFDENLAGGKLKGLRYVKNRFLKNHEVEIKNAAEISPDFMLELLSVWEKNRTAKDKVWGPDYAKFIKNKF
;
A
#
# COMPACT_ATOMS: atom_id res chain seq x y z
N MET A 1 9.14 -11.00 19.43
CA MET A 1 9.21 -10.46 18.08
C MET A 1 10.07 -11.40 17.26
N LYS A 2 9.51 -11.97 16.22
CA LYS A 2 10.21 -12.74 15.18
C LYS A 2 10.33 -11.86 13.95
N ILE A 3 11.44 -11.97 13.22
CA ILE A 3 11.64 -11.26 11.96
C ILE A 3 11.48 -12.28 10.84
N LEU A 4 10.48 -12.09 9.98
CA LEU A 4 10.19 -12.94 8.86
C LEU A 4 10.70 -12.24 7.60
N ASN A 5 11.41 -12.95 6.75
CA ASN A 5 12.05 -12.42 5.54
C ASN A 5 11.86 -13.30 4.30
N THR A 6 11.14 -14.41 4.44
CA THR A 6 10.74 -15.20 3.28
C THR A 6 9.32 -14.84 2.85
N GLN A 7 9.08 -14.82 1.55
CA GLN A 7 7.77 -14.49 0.99
C GLN A 7 6.65 -15.32 1.60
N HIS A 8 6.86 -16.61 1.73
CA HIS A 8 5.87 -17.54 2.25
C HIS A 8 5.50 -17.25 3.72
N GLU A 9 6.49 -17.08 4.59
CA GLU A 9 6.24 -16.76 6.01
C GLU A 9 5.54 -15.41 6.17
N ILE A 10 5.99 -14.40 5.41
CA ILE A 10 5.36 -13.06 5.42
C ILE A 10 3.90 -13.16 5.00
N GLN A 11 3.59 -13.85 3.91
CA GLN A 11 2.22 -14.00 3.43
C GLN A 11 1.31 -14.67 4.45
N ILE A 12 1.77 -15.74 5.11
CA ILE A 12 1.00 -16.43 6.15
C ILE A 12 0.71 -15.49 7.32
N ALA A 13 1.74 -14.86 7.88
CA ALA A 13 1.60 -13.98 9.03
C ALA A 13 0.74 -12.76 8.73
N LEU A 14 0.97 -12.10 7.58
CA LEU A 14 0.23 -10.92 7.15
C LEU A 14 -1.26 -11.23 6.93
N LYS A 15 -1.58 -12.32 6.22
CA LYS A 15 -2.98 -12.78 6.04
C LYS A 15 -3.67 -13.06 7.37
N ALA A 16 -2.99 -13.73 8.29
CA ALA A 16 -3.53 -14.03 9.62
C ALA A 16 -3.83 -12.74 10.41
N HIS A 17 -2.91 -11.77 10.39
CA HIS A 17 -3.10 -10.52 11.11
C HIS A 17 -4.14 -9.60 10.43
N ILE A 18 -4.21 -9.54 9.11
CA ILE A 18 -5.28 -8.84 8.40
C ILE A 18 -6.65 -9.43 8.76
N LYS A 19 -6.78 -10.76 8.77
CA LYS A 19 -8.02 -11.44 9.16
C LYS A 19 -8.43 -11.13 10.60
N LYS A 20 -7.46 -11.02 11.50
CA LYS A 20 -7.70 -10.81 12.93
C LYS A 20 -7.99 -9.36 13.30
N PHE A 21 -7.24 -8.43 12.75
CA PHE A 21 -7.27 -7.02 13.14
C PHE A 21 -7.94 -6.09 12.12
N GLY A 22 -8.21 -6.63 10.93
CA GLY A 22 -8.64 -5.83 9.79
C GLY A 22 -7.52 -4.99 9.19
N HIS A 23 -7.83 -4.28 8.15
CA HIS A 23 -7.01 -3.24 7.55
C HIS A 23 -7.92 -2.17 6.96
N ARG A 24 -7.39 -0.99 6.74
CA ARG A 24 -8.17 0.08 6.11
C ARG A 24 -8.30 -0.17 4.61
N PRO A 25 -9.45 0.19 3.99
CA PRO A 25 -9.68 -0.05 2.56
C PRO A 25 -8.64 0.59 1.64
N GLU A 26 -8.10 1.74 2.04
CA GLU A 26 -7.09 2.49 1.31
C GLU A 26 -5.69 1.88 1.38
N HIS A 27 -5.46 0.88 2.21
CA HIS A 27 -4.16 0.24 2.36
C HIS A 27 -3.88 -0.74 1.24
N HIS A 28 -2.67 -0.69 0.70
CA HIS A 28 -2.22 -1.55 -0.38
C HIS A 28 -1.59 -2.87 0.09
N LEU A 29 -1.79 -3.26 1.36
CA LEU A 29 -1.20 -4.48 1.94
C LEU A 29 -1.47 -5.74 1.12
N TYR A 30 -2.64 -5.85 0.48
CA TYR A 30 -2.94 -6.97 -0.40
C TYR A 30 -2.08 -7.00 -1.66
N LEU A 31 -1.71 -5.86 -2.21
CA LEU A 31 -0.80 -5.81 -3.35
C LEU A 31 0.56 -6.38 -2.95
N TYR A 32 1.06 -6.01 -1.79
CA TYR A 32 2.33 -6.54 -1.29
C TYR A 32 2.30 -8.04 -0.98
N LEU A 33 1.12 -8.63 -0.71
CA LEU A 33 0.98 -10.08 -0.57
C LEU A 33 1.31 -10.84 -1.86
N TYR A 34 1.02 -10.24 -2.99
CA TYR A 34 1.13 -10.87 -4.31
C TYR A 34 2.32 -10.34 -5.10
N ASP A 35 2.78 -9.13 -4.78
CA ASP A 35 3.77 -8.40 -5.54
C ASP A 35 5.03 -8.13 -4.71
N ILE A 36 5.67 -9.19 -4.32
CA ILE A 36 7.00 -9.07 -3.71
C ILE A 36 7.98 -8.83 -4.86
N ASP A 37 8.30 -7.57 -5.09
CA ASP A 37 9.37 -7.21 -6.01
C ASP A 37 10.69 -7.85 -5.53
N PRO A 38 11.33 -8.71 -6.35
CA PRO A 38 12.62 -9.29 -5.99
C PRO A 38 13.74 -8.25 -5.78
N GLY A 39 13.50 -6.98 -6.09
CA GLY A 39 14.42 -5.87 -5.79
C GLY A 39 14.29 -5.27 -4.41
N TYR A 40 13.32 -5.71 -3.59
CA TYR A 40 13.11 -5.24 -2.22
C TYR A 40 13.19 -6.38 -1.23
N ASP A 41 13.97 -6.18 -0.18
CA ASP A 41 14.00 -7.09 0.96
C ASP A 41 12.80 -6.79 1.86
N PHE A 42 11.67 -7.46 1.59
CA PHE A 42 10.50 -7.37 2.45
C PHE A 42 10.76 -8.07 3.77
N VAL A 43 10.30 -7.45 4.83
CA VAL A 43 10.45 -7.92 6.20
C VAL A 43 9.14 -7.76 6.94
N TYR A 44 8.77 -8.76 7.71
CA TYR A 44 7.65 -8.68 8.62
C TYR A 44 8.09 -8.88 10.06
N PHE A 45 7.85 -7.88 10.89
CA PHE A 45 8.10 -7.96 12.32
C PHE A 45 6.87 -8.56 12.97
N ASP A 46 6.93 -9.85 13.25
CA ASP A 46 5.84 -10.62 13.82
C ASP A 46 5.91 -10.60 15.36
N PHE A 47 4.85 -10.15 15.99
CA PHE A 47 4.64 -10.13 17.44
C PHE A 47 3.64 -11.20 17.88
N GLY A 48 3.36 -12.19 17.03
CA GLY A 48 2.44 -13.28 17.29
C GLY A 48 1.00 -12.78 17.51
N LYS A 49 0.40 -13.17 18.63
CA LYS A 49 -0.99 -12.75 18.94
C LYS A 49 -1.21 -11.24 19.06
N ASP A 50 -0.17 -10.46 19.22
CA ASP A 50 -0.25 -9.02 19.39
C ASP A 50 -0.24 -8.26 18.07
N GLY A 51 0.07 -8.93 16.94
CA GLY A 51 0.03 -8.34 15.62
C GLY A 51 1.39 -8.28 14.94
N GLY A 52 1.55 -7.38 13.98
CA GLY A 52 2.79 -7.26 13.24
C GLY A 52 2.95 -5.95 12.49
N ILE A 53 4.12 -5.77 11.92
CA ILE A 53 4.51 -4.58 11.15
C ILE A 53 5.16 -5.03 9.86
N PHE A 54 4.62 -4.56 8.74
CA PHE A 54 5.18 -4.80 7.43
C PHE A 54 6.16 -3.70 7.06
N ALA A 55 7.31 -4.09 6.57
CA ALA A 55 8.36 -3.17 6.17
C ALA A 55 9.10 -3.67 4.94
N ASN A 56 9.77 -2.77 4.25
CA ASN A 56 10.81 -3.14 3.30
C ASN A 56 12.14 -2.49 3.66
N ASN A 57 13.21 -3.14 3.22
CA ASN A 57 14.57 -2.67 3.37
C ASN A 57 15.24 -2.58 2.00
N LYS A 58 15.75 -1.42 1.67
CA LYS A 58 16.60 -1.22 0.49
C LYS A 58 17.99 -0.75 0.96
N GLY A 59 18.82 -1.69 1.33
CA GLY A 59 20.11 -1.42 1.96
C GLY A 59 19.94 -0.80 3.35
N LYS A 60 20.36 0.47 3.52
CA LYS A 60 20.21 1.21 4.79
C LYS A 60 18.95 2.08 4.85
N ARG A 61 18.04 1.94 3.89
CA ARG A 61 16.79 2.68 3.84
C ARG A 61 15.64 1.75 4.23
N TRP A 62 15.00 2.07 5.35
CA TRP A 62 13.85 1.34 5.84
C TRP A 62 12.56 2.12 5.57
N TYR A 63 11.57 1.38 5.13
CA TYR A 63 10.22 1.86 4.90
C TYR A 63 9.27 0.99 5.71
N ILE A 64 8.51 1.58 6.62
CA ILE A 64 7.40 0.90 7.29
C ILE A 64 6.17 1.24 6.49
N ILE A 65 5.63 0.20 5.89
CA ILE A 65 4.48 0.28 5.00
C ILE A 65 3.25 0.06 5.86
N ASP A 66 2.42 1.08 5.87
CA ASP A 66 1.20 1.07 6.65
C ASP A 66 1.38 1.12 8.17
N GLU A 67 0.27 1.32 8.86
CA GLU A 67 0.24 1.26 10.32
C GLU A 67 0.36 -0.19 10.80
N PRO A 68 0.86 -0.41 12.03
CA PRO A 68 0.92 -1.75 12.59
C PRO A 68 -0.44 -2.46 12.58
N LEU A 69 -0.48 -3.69 12.11
CA LEU A 69 -1.65 -4.57 12.17
C LEU A 69 -1.81 -5.10 13.58
N THR A 70 -2.51 -4.34 14.41
CA THR A 70 -2.66 -4.60 15.86
C THR A 70 -3.81 -3.74 16.41
N PRO A 71 -4.34 -4.03 17.61
CA PRO A 71 -5.25 -3.12 18.29
C PRO A 71 -4.66 -1.72 18.43
N PRO A 72 -5.49 -0.66 18.37
CA PRO A 72 -5.03 0.74 18.36
C PRO A 72 -4.09 1.12 19.51
N ASP A 73 -4.35 0.61 20.69
CA ASP A 73 -3.55 0.85 21.91
C ASP A 73 -2.15 0.25 21.86
N LYS A 74 -1.94 -0.76 21.02
CA LYS A 74 -0.65 -1.43 20.84
C LYS A 74 0.17 -0.89 19.65
N ARG A 75 -0.41 -0.05 18.79
CA ARG A 75 0.28 0.43 17.57
C ARG A 75 1.60 1.14 17.86
N LEU A 76 1.57 2.15 18.72
CA LEU A 76 2.78 2.89 19.05
C LEU A 76 3.81 2.05 19.82
N PRO A 77 3.47 1.26 20.84
CA PRO A 77 4.41 0.36 21.51
C PRO A 77 5.11 -0.60 20.54
N LEU A 78 4.37 -1.25 19.63
CA LEU A 78 4.95 -2.16 18.65
C LEU A 78 5.86 -1.43 17.66
N PHE A 79 5.40 -0.29 17.15
CA PHE A 79 6.22 0.54 16.27
C PHE A 79 7.54 0.96 16.93
N LEU A 80 7.51 1.48 18.15
CA LEU A 80 8.73 1.89 18.87
C LEU A 80 9.69 0.74 19.09
N LYS A 81 9.17 -0.46 19.38
CA LYS A 81 9.99 -1.66 19.53
C LYS A 81 10.65 -2.06 18.21
N THR A 82 9.92 -1.97 17.10
CA THR A 82 10.44 -2.21 15.75
C THR A 82 11.49 -1.15 15.37
N ALA A 83 11.19 0.13 15.56
CA ALA A 83 12.09 1.21 15.27
C ALA A 83 13.42 1.10 16.05
N LYS A 84 13.34 0.75 17.34
CA LYS A 84 14.54 0.47 18.15
C LYS A 84 15.34 -0.72 17.61
N CYS A 85 14.69 -1.74 17.08
CA CYS A 85 15.36 -2.87 16.45
C CYS A 85 16.10 -2.43 15.19
N ILE A 86 15.44 -1.67 14.31
CA ILE A 86 16.00 -1.17 13.06
C ILE A 86 17.20 -0.23 13.34
N PHE A 87 17.06 0.69 14.29
CA PHE A 87 18.14 1.64 14.64
C PHE A 87 19.31 1.03 15.42
N LYS A 88 19.29 -0.27 15.74
CA LYS A 88 20.49 -0.98 16.22
C LYS A 88 21.58 -1.05 15.15
N ASP A 89 21.23 -1.04 13.88
CA ASP A 89 22.19 -0.81 12.81
C ASP A 89 22.60 0.68 12.81
N ALA A 90 23.82 0.96 13.21
CA ALA A 90 24.37 2.31 13.27
C ALA A 90 24.41 3.01 11.90
N GLY A 91 24.27 2.26 10.81
CA GLY A 91 24.16 2.80 9.47
C GLY A 91 22.79 3.35 9.12
N VAL A 92 21.75 2.98 9.87
CA VAL A 92 20.36 3.43 9.64
C VAL A 92 20.13 4.72 10.41
N LYS A 93 19.90 5.81 9.68
CA LYS A 93 19.65 7.13 10.27
C LYS A 93 18.21 7.60 10.12
N LYS A 94 17.42 6.88 9.33
CA LYS A 94 16.04 7.28 8.98
C LYS A 94 15.19 6.07 8.71
N ILE A 95 13.96 6.12 9.20
CA ILE A 95 12.85 5.23 8.81
C ILE A 95 11.80 6.09 8.11
N SER A 96 11.39 5.70 6.92
CA SER A 96 10.25 6.31 6.22
C SER A 96 8.96 5.60 6.65
N LEU A 97 7.90 6.37 6.87
CA LEU A 97 6.58 5.86 7.18
C LEU A 97 5.69 6.17 5.97
N GLU A 98 5.06 5.15 5.43
CA GLU A 98 4.17 5.26 4.28
C GLU A 98 2.74 4.94 4.70
N GLU A 99 1.78 5.65 4.14
CA GLU A 99 0.33 5.45 4.35
C GLU A 99 -0.14 5.56 5.82
N TRP A 100 0.55 6.34 6.63
CA TRP A 100 0.15 6.63 8.00
C TRP A 100 -0.88 7.75 8.06
N THR A 101 -1.93 7.55 8.88
CA THR A 101 -2.92 8.60 9.13
C THR A 101 -2.32 9.81 9.82
N ASN A 102 -2.96 10.96 9.66
CA ASN A 102 -2.58 12.18 10.38
C ASN A 102 -2.64 11.97 11.91
N ASP A 103 -3.66 11.26 12.41
CA ASP A 103 -3.84 11.02 13.84
C ASP A 103 -2.72 10.15 14.40
N SER A 104 -2.39 9.04 13.73
CA SER A 104 -1.27 8.19 14.13
C SER A 104 0.06 8.92 14.06
N ARG A 105 0.25 9.76 13.04
CA ARG A 105 1.44 10.60 12.93
C ARG A 105 1.56 11.61 14.08
N GLN A 106 0.48 12.27 14.45
CA GLN A 106 0.45 13.21 15.57
C GLN A 106 0.69 12.50 16.90
N ALA A 107 0.06 11.34 17.11
CA ALA A 107 0.26 10.53 18.30
C ALA A 107 1.74 10.08 18.43
N LEU A 108 2.35 9.64 17.33
CA LEU A 108 3.76 9.29 17.28
C LEU A 108 4.67 10.50 17.58
N ALA A 109 4.37 11.68 17.02
CA ALA A 109 5.14 12.88 17.27
C ALA A 109 5.16 13.27 18.76
N ARG A 110 4.03 13.14 19.44
CA ARG A 110 3.95 13.39 20.91
C ARG A 110 4.83 12.43 21.71
N VAL A 111 4.80 11.14 21.35
CA VAL A 111 5.60 10.10 22.01
C VAL A 111 7.10 10.26 21.74
N LEU A 112 7.47 10.73 20.55
CA LEU A 112 8.88 10.96 20.19
C LEU A 112 9.45 12.27 20.76
N SER A 113 8.61 13.23 21.17
CA SER A 113 9.05 14.54 21.66
C SER A 113 10.13 14.48 22.77
N PRO A 114 10.05 13.60 23.77
CA PRO A 114 11.10 13.46 24.78
C PRO A 114 12.27 12.57 24.36
N MET A 115 12.28 12.03 23.14
CA MET A 115 13.29 11.08 22.66
C MET A 115 14.29 11.77 21.72
N PRO A 116 15.48 11.18 21.48
CA PRO A 116 16.46 11.74 20.54
C PRO A 116 16.07 11.57 19.07
N TYR A 117 14.80 11.30 18.79
CA TYR A 117 14.25 11.15 17.45
C TYR A 117 13.33 12.33 17.13
N ARG A 118 13.33 12.72 15.87
CA ARG A 118 12.36 13.73 15.41
C ARG A 118 11.64 13.25 14.17
N MET A 119 10.38 13.61 14.07
CA MET A 119 9.62 13.48 12.84
C MET A 119 9.90 14.66 11.93
N VAL A 120 10.15 14.37 10.66
CA VAL A 120 10.19 15.37 9.61
C VAL A 120 8.82 15.60 9.02
N LYS A 121 8.63 16.75 8.36
CA LYS A 121 7.40 17.07 7.64
C LYS A 121 7.12 16.01 6.57
N PRO A 122 5.86 15.59 6.36
CA PRO A 122 5.52 14.66 5.28
C PRO A 122 5.92 15.22 3.92
N SER A 123 6.36 14.36 3.03
CA SER A 123 6.68 14.73 1.64
C SER A 123 5.42 15.04 0.84
N TYR A 124 4.33 14.35 1.13
CA TYR A 124 3.01 14.57 0.53
C TYR A 124 1.91 14.06 1.46
N THR A 125 0.68 14.43 1.17
CA THR A 125 -0.53 13.93 1.83
C THR A 125 -1.49 13.46 0.76
N LEU A 126 -1.98 12.23 0.90
CA LEU A 126 -3.02 11.67 0.05
C LEU A 126 -4.37 11.79 0.73
N TYR A 127 -5.37 12.14 -0.06
CA TYR A 127 -6.78 12.09 0.34
C TYR A 127 -7.42 10.93 -0.40
N CYS A 128 -7.66 9.84 0.29
CA CYS A 128 -8.26 8.65 -0.28
C CYS A 128 -9.77 8.67 -0.02
N PRO A 129 -10.62 8.86 -1.04
CA PRO A 129 -12.05 8.72 -0.87
C PRO A 129 -12.39 7.25 -0.59
N VAL A 130 -13.15 7.00 0.46
CA VAL A 130 -13.67 5.66 0.79
C VAL A 130 -15.14 5.62 0.42
N ILE A 131 -15.54 4.66 -0.39
CA ILE A 131 -16.92 4.44 -0.82
C ILE A 131 -17.41 3.18 -0.11
N ASN A 132 -18.52 3.32 0.63
CA ASN A 132 -19.22 2.17 1.16
C ASN A 132 -20.00 1.51 0.01
N LEU A 133 -19.63 0.28 -0.33
CA LEU A 133 -20.27 -0.45 -1.45
C LEU A 133 -21.72 -0.84 -1.14
N GLU A 134 -22.09 -0.98 0.12
CA GLU A 134 -23.49 -1.27 0.52
C GLU A 134 -24.43 -0.10 0.20
N ASP A 135 -23.89 1.14 0.26
CA ASP A 135 -24.63 2.37 -0.02
C ASP A 135 -24.39 2.89 -1.44
N PHE A 136 -23.61 2.16 -2.25
CA PHE A 136 -23.24 2.60 -3.59
C PHE A 136 -24.35 2.32 -4.57
N ASP A 137 -24.94 3.37 -5.14
CA ASP A 137 -25.91 3.29 -6.22
C ASP A 137 -25.20 3.31 -7.58
N GLU A 138 -25.21 2.18 -8.28
CA GLU A 138 -24.61 2.01 -9.62
C GLU A 138 -25.22 2.97 -10.66
N ASN A 139 -26.48 3.40 -10.45
CA ASN A 139 -27.16 4.36 -11.30
C ASN A 139 -26.72 5.80 -11.04
N LEU A 140 -25.94 6.01 -9.96
CA LEU A 140 -25.44 7.32 -9.54
C LEU A 140 -26.59 8.32 -9.34
N ALA A 141 -27.70 7.91 -8.72
CA ALA A 141 -28.87 8.75 -8.51
C ALA A 141 -28.56 9.95 -7.59
N GLY A 142 -29.41 10.97 -7.66
CA GLY A 142 -29.32 12.16 -6.82
C GLY A 142 -28.38 13.26 -7.36
N GLY A 143 -28.54 14.43 -6.76
CA GLY A 143 -27.86 15.67 -7.19
C GLY A 143 -26.34 15.65 -6.95
N LYS A 144 -25.91 15.01 -5.87
CA LYS A 144 -24.48 14.94 -5.49
C LYS A 144 -23.63 14.18 -6.52
N LEU A 145 -24.22 13.17 -7.18
CA LEU A 145 -23.52 12.33 -8.15
C LEU A 145 -23.74 12.77 -9.61
N LYS A 146 -24.41 13.92 -9.84
CA LYS A 146 -24.75 14.43 -11.19
C LYS A 146 -23.50 14.54 -12.08
N GLY A 147 -22.40 15.08 -11.55
CA GLY A 147 -21.15 15.22 -12.31
C GLY A 147 -20.56 13.90 -12.74
N LEU A 148 -20.53 12.92 -11.84
CA LEU A 148 -20.01 11.57 -12.12
C LEU A 148 -20.90 10.85 -13.15
N ARG A 149 -22.21 10.95 -13.00
CA ARG A 149 -23.19 10.40 -13.97
C ARG A 149 -23.01 11.01 -15.36
N TYR A 150 -22.79 12.32 -15.44
CA TYR A 150 -22.52 12.98 -16.71
C TYR A 150 -21.26 12.42 -17.39
N VAL A 151 -20.17 12.29 -16.65
CA VAL A 151 -18.91 11.72 -17.16
C VAL A 151 -19.11 10.28 -17.62
N LYS A 152 -19.77 9.43 -16.81
CA LYS A 152 -20.12 8.05 -17.15
C LYS A 152 -20.90 7.98 -18.47
N ASN A 153 -21.99 8.75 -18.57
CA ASN A 153 -22.86 8.74 -19.75
C ASN A 153 -22.14 9.23 -21.00
N ARG A 154 -21.33 10.28 -20.88
CA ARG A 154 -20.52 10.79 -21.99
C ARG A 154 -19.49 9.75 -22.45
N PHE A 155 -18.86 9.05 -21.53
CA PHE A 155 -17.92 8.00 -21.85
C PHE A 155 -18.61 6.86 -22.60
N LEU A 156 -19.70 6.30 -22.04
CA LEU A 156 -20.45 5.22 -22.66
C LEU A 156 -21.07 5.57 -24.02
N LYS A 157 -21.39 6.87 -24.26
CA LYS A 157 -21.88 7.33 -25.57
C LYS A 157 -20.79 7.27 -26.65
N ASN A 158 -19.53 7.48 -26.26
CA ASN A 158 -18.41 7.62 -27.21
C ASN A 158 -17.52 6.38 -27.30
N HIS A 159 -17.74 5.39 -26.42
CA HIS A 159 -16.92 4.20 -26.33
C HIS A 159 -17.79 2.95 -26.12
N GLU A 160 -17.47 1.90 -26.82
CA GLU A 160 -17.95 0.57 -26.50
C GLU A 160 -17.13 0.04 -25.30
N VAL A 161 -17.82 -0.48 -24.28
CA VAL A 161 -17.19 -0.93 -23.04
C VAL A 161 -17.49 -2.39 -22.84
N GLU A 162 -16.46 -3.18 -22.72
CA GLU A 162 -16.54 -4.59 -22.34
C GLU A 162 -15.84 -4.78 -20.99
N ILE A 163 -16.50 -5.46 -20.06
CA ILE A 163 -15.93 -5.83 -18.77
C ILE A 163 -15.58 -7.31 -18.82
N LYS A 164 -14.30 -7.62 -18.70
CA LYS A 164 -13.78 -9.00 -18.68
C LYS A 164 -13.19 -9.33 -17.31
N ASN A 165 -13.28 -10.59 -16.93
CA ASN A 165 -12.51 -11.09 -15.81
C ASN A 165 -11.02 -11.06 -16.18
N ALA A 166 -10.15 -10.70 -15.23
CA ALA A 166 -8.71 -10.66 -15.45
C ALA A 166 -8.13 -12.01 -15.94
N ALA A 167 -8.72 -13.13 -15.51
CA ALA A 167 -8.34 -14.47 -15.95
C ALA A 167 -8.65 -14.76 -17.44
N GLU A 168 -9.49 -13.95 -18.07
CA GLU A 168 -9.85 -14.08 -19.50
C GLU A 168 -8.97 -13.23 -20.40
N ILE A 169 -8.06 -12.45 -19.83
CA ILE A 169 -7.19 -11.51 -20.53
C ILE A 169 -5.79 -12.12 -20.61
N SER A 170 -5.27 -12.27 -21.84
CA SER A 170 -3.92 -12.77 -22.02
C SER A 170 -2.85 -11.77 -21.54
N PRO A 171 -1.70 -12.26 -21.04
CA PRO A 171 -0.56 -11.40 -20.71
C PRO A 171 -0.10 -10.54 -21.88
N ASP A 172 -0.10 -11.08 -23.10
CA ASP A 172 0.32 -10.34 -24.29
C ASP A 172 -0.59 -9.15 -24.58
N PHE A 173 -1.91 -9.31 -24.43
CA PHE A 173 -2.85 -8.19 -24.56
C PHE A 173 -2.62 -7.11 -23.50
N MET A 174 -2.34 -7.52 -22.25
CA MET A 174 -2.01 -6.56 -21.19
C MET A 174 -0.71 -5.80 -21.48
N LEU A 175 0.30 -6.46 -22.06
CA LEU A 175 1.55 -5.83 -22.48
C LEU A 175 1.34 -4.86 -23.64
N GLU A 176 0.46 -5.19 -24.59
CA GLU A 176 0.06 -4.29 -25.68
C GLU A 176 -0.61 -3.02 -25.13
N LEU A 177 -1.59 -3.16 -24.22
CA LEU A 177 -2.22 -2.03 -23.56
C LEU A 177 -1.20 -1.16 -22.81
N LEU A 178 -0.26 -1.78 -22.10
CA LEU A 178 0.82 -1.06 -21.44
C LEU A 178 1.66 -0.26 -22.44
N SER A 179 2.01 -0.84 -23.60
CA SER A 179 2.74 -0.14 -24.65
C SER A 179 1.99 1.08 -25.19
N VAL A 180 0.67 0.96 -25.38
CA VAL A 180 -0.18 2.09 -25.77
C VAL A 180 -0.22 3.16 -24.70
N TRP A 181 -0.34 2.76 -23.43
CA TRP A 181 -0.31 3.67 -22.29
C TRP A 181 1.03 4.43 -22.21
N GLU A 182 2.16 3.75 -22.36
CA GLU A 182 3.50 4.37 -22.35
C GLU A 182 3.70 5.40 -23.47
N LYS A 183 3.17 5.14 -24.67
CA LYS A 183 3.26 6.10 -25.80
C LYS A 183 2.57 7.43 -25.49
N ASN A 184 1.52 7.39 -24.67
CA ASN A 184 0.70 8.55 -24.33
C ASN A 184 1.13 9.25 -23.02
N ARG A 185 2.22 8.81 -22.39
CA ARG A 185 2.67 9.36 -21.12
C ARG A 185 3.94 10.19 -21.25
N THR A 186 4.11 11.09 -20.27
CA THR A 186 5.33 11.90 -20.16
C THR A 186 6.54 11.00 -19.78
N ALA A 187 7.74 11.50 -20.02
CA ALA A 187 8.96 10.78 -19.63
C ALA A 187 9.01 10.43 -18.13
N LYS A 188 8.41 11.29 -17.28
CA LYS A 188 8.32 11.06 -15.84
C LYS A 188 7.44 9.85 -15.49
N ASP A 189 6.33 9.68 -16.21
CA ASP A 189 5.41 8.57 -15.97
C ASP A 189 5.92 7.25 -16.56
N LYS A 190 6.73 7.30 -17.63
CA LYS A 190 7.31 6.11 -18.28
C LYS A 190 8.25 5.30 -17.41
N VAL A 191 8.74 5.87 -16.32
CA VAL A 191 9.60 5.18 -15.34
C VAL A 191 8.94 3.92 -14.75
N TRP A 192 7.61 3.91 -14.68
CA TRP A 192 6.84 2.79 -14.13
C TRP A 192 6.57 1.64 -15.12
N GLY A 193 6.76 1.87 -16.42
CA GLY A 193 6.46 0.88 -17.45
C GLY A 193 7.18 -0.46 -17.27
N PRO A 194 8.51 -0.49 -17.01
CA PRO A 194 9.25 -1.74 -16.76
C PRO A 194 8.72 -2.54 -15.57
N ASP A 195 8.30 -1.86 -14.49
CA ASP A 195 7.77 -2.51 -13.30
C ASP A 195 6.40 -3.14 -13.59
N TYR A 196 5.52 -2.43 -14.30
CA TYR A 196 4.24 -2.97 -14.75
C TYR A 196 4.39 -4.14 -15.71
N ALA A 197 5.33 -4.07 -16.67
CA ALA A 197 5.60 -5.18 -17.59
C ALA A 197 6.06 -6.43 -16.84
N LYS A 198 6.92 -6.26 -15.84
CA LYS A 198 7.38 -7.36 -14.99
C LYS A 198 6.24 -7.93 -14.15
N PHE A 199 5.40 -7.07 -13.59
CA PHE A 199 4.20 -7.49 -12.85
C PHE A 199 3.29 -8.35 -13.72
N ILE A 200 2.96 -7.90 -14.93
CA ILE A 200 2.11 -8.65 -15.86
C ILE A 200 2.72 -10.03 -16.15
N LYS A 201 4.00 -10.11 -16.49
CA LYS A 201 4.68 -11.37 -16.81
C LYS A 201 4.74 -12.35 -15.63
N ASN A 202 4.72 -11.87 -14.41
CA ASN A 202 4.84 -12.71 -13.22
C ASN A 202 3.50 -13.15 -12.63
N LYS A 203 2.39 -12.51 -13.01
CA LYS A 203 1.07 -12.72 -12.39
C LYS A 203 0.06 -13.37 -13.31
N PHE A 204 0.29 -13.33 -14.61
CA PHE A 204 -0.56 -13.91 -15.63
C PHE A 204 0.22 -14.94 -16.45
#